data_38342d00894f95386043d4715911479c
#
_entry.id   38342d00894f95386043d4715911479c
#
_cell.length_a   1.000
_cell.length_b   1.000
_cell.length_c   1.000
_cell.angle_alpha   90.00
_cell.angle_beta   90.00
_cell.angle_gamma   90.00
#
_symmetry.space_group_name_H-M   'P 1'
#
loop_
_entity.id
_entity.type
_entity.pdbx_description
1 polymer ?
#
loop_
_entity_poly.entity_id
_entity_poly.type
_entity_poly.pdbx_seq_one_letter_code
_entity_poly.pdbx_strand_id
1 'polypeptide(L)'
;KCLSEFFLIYKDDIKEETKFETISEKEPSSRQFKDWIHEIDNGLKQNNDIVLILVIDNMDRLPKQKVQELWAAIHSCFSEEKYTNIRIIVPFDRLHIRNAFQSENLVRQCDGKDNAITVYGDDFINKTFYIVYTVPPPILSGWMHYFKDRWKEAFGNSAIVDYSVLQVYDMLTKEQSPRKIIAFINQFVTIRNLCDERIDDKYIALYIFGRSKIIENPLEEILNPSYLQGLNFLYSDDENMASNISSLYYQLSLDKAMDVVFTREVTAELDDNNVKVLDQLRGNANYWEILNHSITEVSNIENAALALEKHFGDNSSHEASLIWDALYRRSCPGSATQDKQYKEYHGILLKHISEKKDYYAHLLIVYHANIYDGFDLQNYINGIDKLHEFISEEDRKISDRKTIISPKQYLQLVESRKDNFEEYGLVVEDEKMDDYLVNLDVNKLADMKLYPLLKNEVELPRYKEQIKQLVAENTSNIQIETKLLYRLKEIVKNN
;
A
#
# COMPACT_ATOMS: atom_id res chain seq x y z
N LYS A 1 21.14 -62.54 -17.24
CA LYS A 1 20.97 -61.87 -18.55
C LYS A 1 19.60 -61.20 -18.61
N CYS A 2 18.50 -61.89 -18.34
CA CYS A 2 17.15 -61.32 -18.37
C CYS A 2 16.92 -60.15 -17.38
N LEU A 3 17.43 -60.28 -16.14
CA LEU A 3 17.35 -59.22 -15.13
C LEU A 3 18.19 -57.98 -15.52
N SER A 4 19.35 -58.17 -16.15
CA SER A 4 20.16 -57.03 -16.59
C SER A 4 19.50 -56.25 -17.75
N GLU A 5 18.82 -56.94 -18.65
CA GLU A 5 18.07 -56.35 -19.73
C GLU A 5 16.83 -55.61 -19.21
N PHE A 6 16.12 -56.18 -18.21
CA PHE A 6 15.00 -55.53 -17.55
C PHE A 6 15.36 -54.22 -16.82
N PHE A 7 16.52 -54.20 -16.12
CA PHE A 7 16.96 -53.02 -15.42
C PHE A 7 17.61 -51.97 -16.33
N LEU A 8 18.10 -52.31 -17.53
CA LEU A 8 18.60 -51.39 -18.50
C LEU A 8 17.52 -50.50 -19.10
N ILE A 9 16.27 -50.97 -19.16
CA ILE A 9 15.11 -50.19 -19.64
C ILE A 9 14.71 -49.06 -18.66
N TYR A 10 15.05 -49.20 -17.36
CA TYR A 10 14.69 -48.24 -16.30
C TYR A 10 15.86 -47.55 -15.61
N LYS A 11 17.08 -47.63 -16.18
CA LYS A 11 18.25 -46.98 -15.62
C LYS A 11 18.40 -45.59 -16.19
N ASP A 12 17.79 -44.61 -15.55
CA ASP A 12 18.16 -43.23 -15.72
C ASP A 12 19.55 -43.00 -15.11
N ASP A 13 20.44 -42.42 -15.89
CA ASP A 13 21.71 -41.85 -15.53
C ASP A 13 22.79 -42.76 -14.95
N ILE A 14 23.61 -43.33 -15.83
CA ILE A 14 25.03 -43.31 -15.62
C ILE A 14 25.67 -42.57 -16.78
N LYS A 15 26.16 -41.36 -16.47
CA LYS A 15 27.13 -40.69 -17.32
C LYS A 15 28.42 -41.49 -17.36
N GLU A 16 28.70 -42.12 -18.46
CA GLU A 16 30.04 -42.27 -18.92
C GLU A 16 30.03 -42.53 -20.44
N GLU A 17 30.87 -41.82 -21.06
CA GLU A 17 31.26 -41.70 -22.44
C GLU A 17 30.66 -42.67 -23.47
N THR A 18 30.04 -42.13 -24.31
CA THR A 18 29.17 -42.48 -25.35
C THR A 18 29.82 -42.81 -26.65
N LYS A 19 29.65 -43.97 -27.08
CA LYS A 19 29.34 -44.21 -28.49
C LYS A 19 27.81 -44.33 -28.60
N PHE A 20 27.17 -43.38 -29.27
CA PHE A 20 25.79 -43.52 -29.68
C PHE A 20 25.76 -44.62 -30.77
N GLU A 21 25.61 -45.84 -30.39
CA GLU A 21 24.94 -46.81 -31.21
C GLU A 21 23.45 -46.60 -30.96
N THR A 22 22.74 -46.04 -31.95
CA THR A 22 21.29 -46.02 -31.98
C THR A 22 20.80 -47.44 -32.19
N ILE A 23 20.80 -48.23 -31.12
CA ILE A 23 20.07 -49.50 -31.15
C ILE A 23 18.60 -49.08 -31.03
N SER A 24 17.93 -49.00 -32.18
CA SER A 24 16.47 -48.93 -32.21
C SER A 24 15.95 -50.35 -31.90
N GLU A 25 16.10 -50.78 -30.67
CA GLU A 25 15.33 -51.91 -30.19
C GLU A 25 13.87 -51.52 -30.14
N LYS A 26 13.07 -52.23 -30.91
CA LYS A 26 11.62 -52.11 -30.81
C LYS A 26 11.22 -52.28 -29.36
N GLU A 27 10.37 -51.41 -28.81
CA GLU A 27 9.81 -51.56 -27.48
C GLU A 27 9.35 -53.06 -27.34
N PRO A 28 9.66 -53.73 -26.21
CA PRO A 28 9.29 -55.10 -26.03
C PRO A 28 7.78 -55.25 -26.11
N SER A 29 7.33 -56.24 -26.86
CA SER A 29 5.90 -56.53 -26.90
C SER A 29 5.43 -57.00 -25.52
N SER A 30 4.16 -56.76 -25.19
CA SER A 30 3.56 -57.24 -23.93
C SER A 30 3.78 -58.74 -23.69
N ARG A 31 3.91 -59.53 -24.77
CA ARG A 31 4.22 -60.93 -24.69
C ARG A 31 5.69 -61.20 -24.24
N GLN A 32 6.63 -60.50 -24.83
CA GLN A 32 8.03 -60.59 -24.43
C GLN A 32 8.22 -60.19 -22.98
N PHE A 33 7.54 -59.18 -22.54
CA PHE A 33 7.56 -58.71 -21.16
C PHE A 33 7.00 -59.79 -20.21
N LYS A 34 5.89 -60.45 -20.53
CA LYS A 34 5.34 -61.55 -19.76
C LYS A 34 6.33 -62.72 -19.71
N ASP A 35 6.93 -63.10 -20.83
CA ASP A 35 7.92 -64.16 -20.92
C ASP A 35 9.10 -63.88 -19.99
N TRP A 36 9.60 -62.65 -19.97
CA TRP A 36 10.70 -62.25 -19.07
C TRP A 36 10.31 -62.35 -17.59
N ILE A 37 9.10 -61.89 -17.21
CA ILE A 37 8.62 -62.00 -15.83
C ILE A 37 8.49 -63.47 -15.43
N HIS A 38 8.05 -64.39 -16.32
CA HIS A 38 7.99 -65.82 -16.05
C HIS A 38 9.36 -66.43 -15.90
N GLU A 39 10.36 -66.06 -16.71
CA GLU A 39 11.75 -66.51 -16.55
C GLU A 39 12.32 -66.07 -15.21
N ILE A 40 12.02 -64.81 -14.78
CA ILE A 40 12.45 -64.31 -13.46
C ILE A 40 11.77 -65.11 -12.34
N ASP A 41 10.47 -65.35 -12.39
CA ASP A 41 9.75 -66.13 -11.38
C ASP A 41 10.30 -67.57 -11.27
N ASN A 42 10.59 -68.19 -12.39
CA ASN A 42 11.20 -69.52 -12.43
C ASN A 42 12.64 -69.53 -11.88
N GLY A 43 13.44 -68.50 -12.19
CA GLY A 43 14.78 -68.36 -11.63
C GLY A 43 14.78 -68.12 -10.11
N LEU A 44 13.78 -67.40 -9.59
CA LEU A 44 13.60 -67.14 -8.15
C LEU A 44 13.17 -68.45 -7.40
N LYS A 45 12.35 -69.29 -8.01
CA LYS A 45 11.97 -70.60 -7.46
C LYS A 45 13.17 -71.51 -7.25
N GLN A 46 14.17 -71.44 -8.14
CA GLN A 46 15.38 -72.29 -8.05
C GLN A 46 16.34 -71.87 -6.93
N ASN A 47 16.20 -70.63 -6.40
CA ASN A 47 17.10 -70.02 -5.43
C ASN A 47 16.47 -69.88 -4.02
N ASN A 48 15.81 -70.96 -3.51
CA ASN A 48 15.32 -71.06 -2.14
C ASN A 48 14.49 -69.86 -1.65
N ASP A 49 13.25 -69.80 -2.07
CA ASP A 49 12.19 -68.94 -1.51
C ASP A 49 12.47 -67.39 -1.49
N ILE A 50 13.28 -66.91 -2.39
CA ILE A 50 13.46 -65.48 -2.59
C ILE A 50 12.20 -64.91 -3.26
N VAL A 51 11.58 -63.91 -2.63
CA VAL A 51 10.41 -63.18 -3.18
C VAL A 51 10.88 -61.84 -3.71
N LEU A 52 10.58 -61.57 -4.99
CA LEU A 52 10.75 -60.25 -5.60
C LEU A 52 9.52 -59.41 -5.36
N ILE A 53 9.69 -58.23 -4.76
CA ILE A 53 8.62 -57.25 -4.58
C ILE A 53 8.88 -56.14 -5.58
N LEU A 54 7.95 -55.94 -6.52
CA LEU A 54 7.95 -54.84 -7.46
C LEU A 54 7.02 -53.72 -6.96
N VAL A 55 7.55 -52.53 -6.76
CA VAL A 55 6.76 -51.37 -6.33
C VAL A 55 6.63 -50.39 -7.48
N ILE A 56 5.37 -50.17 -7.95
CA ILE A 56 5.08 -49.17 -9.01
C ILE A 56 4.46 -47.98 -8.31
N ASP A 57 5.29 -46.95 -8.07
CA ASP A 57 4.89 -45.74 -7.33
C ASP A 57 4.62 -44.58 -8.27
N ASN A 58 4.00 -43.50 -7.74
CA ASN A 58 3.73 -42.24 -8.41
C ASN A 58 2.75 -42.30 -9.61
N MET A 59 1.85 -43.23 -9.66
CA MET A 59 0.79 -43.28 -10.69
C MET A 59 -0.11 -42.04 -10.68
N ASP A 60 -0.28 -41.44 -9.54
CA ASP A 60 -1.03 -40.20 -9.33
C ASP A 60 -0.44 -38.95 -9.98
N ARG A 61 0.80 -39.02 -10.44
CA ARG A 61 1.48 -37.93 -11.16
C ARG A 61 1.36 -38.02 -12.68
N LEU A 62 0.83 -39.12 -13.19
CA LEU A 62 0.69 -39.34 -14.63
C LEU A 62 -0.56 -38.67 -15.19
N PRO A 63 -0.52 -38.20 -16.46
CA PRO A 63 -1.73 -37.78 -17.19
C PRO A 63 -2.73 -38.92 -17.30
N LYS A 64 -4.04 -38.63 -17.35
CA LYS A 64 -5.15 -39.60 -17.40
C LYS A 64 -4.90 -40.76 -18.38
N GLN A 65 -4.51 -40.42 -19.61
CA GLN A 65 -4.26 -41.42 -20.63
C GLN A 65 -3.13 -42.40 -20.26
N LYS A 66 -2.06 -41.87 -19.68
CA LYS A 66 -0.90 -42.66 -19.25
C LYS A 66 -1.23 -43.54 -18.04
N VAL A 67 -2.08 -43.06 -17.14
CA VAL A 67 -2.64 -43.89 -16.03
C VAL A 67 -3.41 -45.06 -16.59
N GLN A 68 -4.27 -44.85 -17.58
CA GLN A 68 -5.06 -45.92 -18.23
C GLN A 68 -4.19 -46.96 -18.94
N GLU A 69 -3.18 -46.50 -19.69
CA GLU A 69 -2.22 -47.36 -20.38
C GLU A 69 -1.41 -48.23 -19.39
N LEU A 70 -0.85 -47.57 -18.33
CA LEU A 70 -0.11 -48.29 -17.29
C LEU A 70 -0.98 -49.27 -16.51
N TRP A 71 -2.20 -48.88 -16.17
CA TRP A 71 -3.15 -49.74 -15.50
C TRP A 71 -3.49 -50.98 -16.35
N ALA A 72 -3.75 -50.81 -17.64
CA ALA A 72 -4.00 -51.94 -18.58
C ALA A 72 -2.79 -52.86 -18.67
N ALA A 73 -1.57 -52.30 -18.67
CA ALA A 73 -0.35 -53.10 -18.65
C ALA A 73 -0.19 -53.90 -17.34
N ILE A 74 -0.44 -53.29 -16.18
CA ILE A 74 -0.41 -53.95 -14.87
C ILE A 74 -1.46 -55.08 -14.83
N HIS A 75 -2.68 -54.79 -15.29
CA HIS A 75 -3.75 -55.83 -15.33
C HIS A 75 -3.34 -57.00 -16.20
N SER A 76 -2.92 -56.76 -17.43
CA SER A 76 -2.51 -57.81 -18.37
C SER A 76 -1.30 -58.61 -17.88
N CYS A 77 -0.30 -57.98 -17.31
CA CYS A 77 0.94 -58.68 -16.94
C CYS A 77 0.86 -59.39 -15.57
N PHE A 78 0.05 -58.89 -14.63
CA PHE A 78 0.08 -59.36 -13.25
C PHE A 78 -1.25 -59.85 -12.72
N SER A 79 -2.40 -59.41 -13.23
CA SER A 79 -3.71 -59.91 -12.80
C SER A 79 -4.12 -61.17 -13.55
N GLU A 80 -3.78 -61.27 -14.83
CA GLU A 80 -4.15 -62.43 -15.66
C GLU A 80 -3.18 -63.59 -15.47
N GLU A 81 -1.98 -63.35 -14.98
CA GLU A 81 -0.90 -64.32 -14.80
C GLU A 81 -0.69 -64.67 -13.32
N LYS A 82 -0.23 -65.92 -13.06
CA LYS A 82 0.08 -66.39 -11.69
C LYS A 82 1.58 -66.56 -11.51
N TYR A 83 2.15 -65.69 -10.69
CA TYR A 83 3.55 -65.81 -10.25
C TYR A 83 3.64 -66.33 -8.83
N THR A 84 4.63 -67.17 -8.58
CA THR A 84 4.82 -67.80 -7.26
C THR A 84 5.67 -66.92 -6.35
N ASN A 85 6.76 -66.38 -6.89
CA ASN A 85 7.79 -65.64 -6.15
C ASN A 85 7.83 -64.15 -6.48
N ILE A 86 6.88 -63.62 -7.27
CA ILE A 86 6.80 -62.20 -7.57
C ILE A 86 5.56 -61.64 -6.90
N ARG A 87 5.71 -60.46 -6.25
CA ARG A 87 4.63 -59.68 -5.67
C ARG A 87 4.71 -58.27 -6.24
N ILE A 88 3.54 -57.69 -6.55
CA ILE A 88 3.45 -56.34 -7.00
C ILE A 88 2.72 -55.49 -5.96
N ILE A 89 3.25 -54.32 -5.66
CA ILE A 89 2.64 -53.32 -4.79
C ILE A 89 2.48 -52.04 -5.61
N VAL A 90 1.27 -51.55 -5.71
CA VAL A 90 0.94 -50.32 -6.44
C VAL A 90 0.29 -49.35 -5.49
N PRO A 91 1.07 -48.40 -4.92
CA PRO A 91 0.50 -47.29 -4.19
C PRO A 91 -0.22 -46.35 -5.17
N PHE A 92 -1.45 -45.96 -4.86
CA PHE A 92 -2.22 -45.03 -5.67
C PHE A 92 -3.21 -44.23 -4.87
N ASP A 93 -3.51 -43.01 -5.35
CA ASP A 93 -4.63 -42.23 -4.89
C ASP A 93 -5.92 -42.73 -5.58
N ARG A 94 -6.85 -43.21 -4.78
CA ARG A 94 -8.12 -43.77 -5.27
C ARG A 94 -8.94 -42.76 -6.04
N LEU A 95 -8.94 -41.47 -5.62
CA LEU A 95 -9.66 -40.41 -6.29
C LEU A 95 -9.03 -40.08 -7.66
N HIS A 96 -7.68 -40.07 -7.72
CA HIS A 96 -6.96 -39.83 -8.98
C HIS A 96 -7.26 -40.95 -10.01
N ILE A 97 -7.22 -42.21 -9.57
CA ILE A 97 -7.55 -43.33 -10.44
C ILE A 97 -9.01 -43.29 -10.92
N ARG A 98 -9.96 -43.02 -10.04
CA ARG A 98 -11.37 -42.80 -10.43
C ARG A 98 -11.51 -41.74 -11.50
N ASN A 99 -10.88 -40.60 -11.29
CA ASN A 99 -10.90 -39.49 -12.25
C ASN A 99 -10.23 -39.82 -13.61
N ALA A 100 -9.20 -40.66 -13.61
CA ALA A 100 -8.57 -41.13 -14.84
C ALA A 100 -9.47 -41.98 -15.69
N PHE A 101 -10.35 -42.79 -15.09
CA PHE A 101 -11.29 -43.66 -15.78
C PHE A 101 -12.67 -43.04 -16.03
N GLN A 102 -12.93 -41.81 -15.62
CA GLN A 102 -14.13 -41.08 -15.99
C GLN A 102 -14.12 -40.70 -17.47
N SER A 103 -15.06 -41.21 -18.25
CA SER A 103 -15.26 -40.76 -19.64
C SER A 103 -16.08 -39.45 -19.65
N GLU A 104 -15.66 -38.47 -20.43
CA GLU A 104 -16.37 -37.17 -20.61
C GLU A 104 -17.83 -37.35 -21.08
N ASN A 105 -18.14 -38.47 -21.70
CA ASN A 105 -19.47 -38.76 -22.23
C ASN A 105 -20.46 -39.24 -21.14
N LEU A 106 -19.99 -39.73 -20.00
CA LEU A 106 -20.86 -40.19 -18.88
C LEU A 106 -21.31 -39.04 -18.01
N VAL A 107 -20.54 -37.93 -17.96
CA VAL A 107 -20.88 -36.73 -17.17
C VAL A 107 -22.12 -36.01 -17.76
N ARG A 108 -22.37 -36.13 -19.06
CA ARG A 108 -23.52 -35.47 -19.72
C ARG A 108 -24.87 -36.22 -19.60
N GLN A 109 -24.89 -37.44 -19.15
CA GLN A 109 -26.11 -38.27 -19.09
C GLN A 109 -26.67 -38.51 -17.68
N CYS A 110 -26.02 -38.06 -16.65
CA CYS A 110 -26.48 -38.28 -15.27
C CYS A 110 -26.87 -36.98 -14.58
N ASP A 111 -28.11 -36.55 -14.76
CA ASP A 111 -28.73 -35.58 -13.89
C ASP A 111 -28.82 -36.16 -12.45
N GLY A 112 -27.97 -35.68 -11.57
CA GLY A 112 -28.22 -35.68 -10.13
C GLY A 112 -27.91 -36.90 -9.30
N LYS A 113 -27.00 -37.82 -9.70
CA LYS A 113 -26.55 -38.90 -8.79
C LYS A 113 -25.04 -39.15 -8.84
N ASP A 114 -24.32 -38.59 -7.88
CA ASP A 114 -22.89 -38.86 -7.63
C ASP A 114 -22.51 -40.34 -7.48
N ASN A 115 -23.47 -41.22 -7.26
CA ASN A 115 -23.25 -42.64 -6.98
C ASN A 115 -22.89 -43.49 -8.20
N ALA A 116 -23.29 -43.14 -9.41
CA ALA A 116 -23.01 -43.98 -10.61
C ALA A 116 -21.55 -43.88 -11.08
N ILE A 117 -20.92 -42.70 -10.87
CA ILE A 117 -19.54 -42.40 -11.29
C ILE A 117 -18.53 -43.09 -10.36
N THR A 118 -18.85 -43.21 -9.08
CA THR A 118 -17.99 -43.88 -8.08
C THR A 118 -17.89 -45.38 -8.29
N VAL A 119 -18.92 -46.03 -8.81
CA VAL A 119 -18.95 -47.49 -9.00
C VAL A 119 -18.00 -47.95 -10.10
N TYR A 120 -17.91 -47.19 -11.23
CA TYR A 120 -17.11 -47.63 -12.38
C TYR A 120 -15.59 -47.65 -12.11
N GLY A 121 -15.07 -46.65 -11.46
CA GLY A 121 -13.63 -46.61 -11.11
C GLY A 121 -13.23 -47.66 -10.06
N ASP A 122 -14.10 -47.95 -9.12
CA ASP A 122 -13.85 -48.97 -8.09
C ASP A 122 -13.91 -50.39 -8.66
N ASP A 123 -14.76 -50.63 -9.66
CA ASP A 123 -14.79 -51.94 -10.34
C ASP A 123 -13.48 -52.26 -11.04
N PHE A 124 -12.81 -51.28 -11.66
CA PHE A 124 -11.50 -51.47 -12.27
C PHE A 124 -10.43 -51.81 -11.22
N ILE A 125 -10.43 -51.11 -10.09
CA ILE A 125 -9.51 -51.37 -8.99
C ILE A 125 -9.71 -52.82 -8.49
N ASN A 126 -10.95 -53.21 -8.20
CA ASN A 126 -11.28 -54.52 -7.68
C ASN A 126 -11.02 -55.69 -8.66
N LYS A 127 -11.11 -55.39 -9.95
CA LYS A 127 -10.78 -56.40 -11.00
C LYS A 127 -9.29 -56.60 -11.20
N THR A 128 -8.49 -55.58 -10.89
CA THR A 128 -7.02 -55.62 -11.11
C THR A 128 -6.29 -56.22 -9.89
N PHE A 129 -6.71 -55.91 -8.69
CA PHE A 129 -6.03 -56.30 -7.48
C PHE A 129 -6.85 -57.29 -6.62
N TYR A 130 -6.23 -58.40 -6.22
CA TYR A 130 -6.85 -59.36 -5.29
C TYR A 130 -7.05 -58.81 -3.89
N ILE A 131 -6.18 -57.90 -3.47
CA ILE A 131 -6.20 -57.29 -2.15
C ILE A 131 -5.94 -55.78 -2.31
N VAL A 132 -6.82 -54.96 -1.76
CA VAL A 132 -6.66 -53.52 -1.68
C VAL A 132 -6.62 -53.08 -0.22
N TYR A 133 -5.49 -52.55 0.20
CA TYR A 133 -5.34 -51.99 1.53
C TYR A 133 -5.58 -50.49 1.48
N THR A 134 -6.43 -50.00 2.33
CA THR A 134 -6.59 -48.55 2.52
C THR A 134 -5.75 -48.14 3.71
N VAL A 135 -4.81 -47.23 3.46
CA VAL A 135 -4.04 -46.60 4.52
C VAL A 135 -5.00 -45.63 5.23
N PRO A 136 -5.32 -45.85 6.51
CA PRO A 136 -6.17 -44.89 7.23
C PRO A 136 -5.47 -43.54 7.28
N PRO A 137 -6.23 -42.40 7.25
CA PRO A 137 -5.65 -41.12 7.50
C PRO A 137 -4.90 -41.15 8.83
N PRO A 138 -3.71 -40.56 8.92
CA PRO A 138 -2.97 -40.55 10.17
C PRO A 138 -3.84 -39.94 11.26
N ILE A 139 -4.06 -40.65 12.35
CA ILE A 139 -4.73 -40.11 13.53
C ILE A 139 -3.74 -39.14 14.18
N LEU A 140 -3.98 -37.86 13.96
CA LEU A 140 -3.03 -36.78 14.26
C LEU A 140 -3.03 -36.35 15.73
N SER A 141 -3.41 -37.21 16.66
CA SER A 141 -3.24 -36.97 18.10
C SER A 141 -1.76 -36.69 18.49
N GLY A 142 -0.81 -37.08 17.66
CA GLY A 142 0.63 -36.92 17.88
C GLY A 142 1.36 -35.96 16.94
N TRP A 143 0.66 -35.12 16.14
CA TRP A 143 1.30 -34.27 15.16
C TRP A 143 2.30 -33.28 15.77
N MET A 144 2.01 -32.76 16.96
CA MET A 144 2.93 -31.86 17.69
C MET A 144 4.25 -32.54 18.04
N HIS A 145 4.20 -33.83 18.38
CA HIS A 145 5.41 -34.62 18.68
C HIS A 145 6.23 -34.79 17.39
N TYR A 146 5.60 -35.19 16.32
CA TYR A 146 6.23 -35.30 15.01
C TYR A 146 6.81 -33.97 14.53
N PHE A 147 6.09 -32.87 14.71
CA PHE A 147 6.58 -31.53 14.38
C PHE A 147 7.86 -31.19 15.16
N LYS A 148 7.84 -31.40 16.48
CA LYS A 148 9.00 -31.14 17.34
C LYS A 148 10.22 -31.97 16.98
N ASP A 149 10.01 -33.24 16.59
CA ASP A 149 11.11 -34.10 16.15
C ASP A 149 11.71 -33.63 14.83
N ARG A 150 10.89 -33.26 13.84
CA ARG A 150 11.36 -32.71 12.58
C ARG A 150 12.03 -31.33 12.77
N TRP A 151 11.55 -30.53 13.71
CA TRP A 151 12.18 -29.25 14.07
C TRP A 151 13.60 -29.46 14.63
N LYS A 152 13.76 -30.43 15.52
CA LYS A 152 15.09 -30.78 16.07
C LYS A 152 16.05 -31.27 14.99
N GLU A 153 15.56 -32.03 14.02
CA GLU A 153 16.39 -32.47 12.90
C GLU A 153 16.84 -31.29 12.04
N ALA A 154 16.00 -30.29 11.86
CA ALA A 154 16.26 -29.12 11.04
C ALA A 154 17.19 -28.10 11.72
N PHE A 155 16.99 -27.83 13.03
CA PHE A 155 17.66 -26.78 13.78
C PHE A 155 18.68 -27.29 14.81
N GLY A 156 18.80 -28.61 14.96
CA GLY A 156 19.69 -29.28 15.93
C GLY A 156 18.94 -29.79 17.17
N ASN A 157 19.51 -30.79 17.82
CA ASN A 157 18.86 -31.54 18.91
C ASN A 157 18.48 -30.69 20.14
N SER A 158 19.14 -29.55 20.36
CA SER A 158 18.85 -28.63 21.46
C SER A 158 17.78 -27.56 21.11
N ALA A 159 17.36 -27.48 19.82
CA ALA A 159 16.40 -26.49 19.39
C ALA A 159 14.98 -26.81 19.92
N ILE A 160 14.40 -25.85 20.59
CA ILE A 160 13.01 -25.90 21.07
C ILE A 160 12.18 -25.02 20.13
N VAL A 161 11.13 -25.59 19.58
CA VAL A 161 10.17 -24.80 18.79
C VAL A 161 9.39 -23.87 19.70
N ASP A 162 9.28 -22.60 19.31
CA ASP A 162 8.45 -21.63 20.02
C ASP A 162 6.97 -22.08 19.96
N TYR A 163 6.27 -21.92 21.07
CA TYR A 163 4.84 -22.25 21.16
C TYR A 163 4.00 -21.44 20.19
N SER A 164 4.35 -20.18 19.94
CA SER A 164 3.68 -19.31 18.97
C SER A 164 3.71 -19.88 17.55
N VAL A 165 4.83 -20.50 17.13
CA VAL A 165 4.95 -21.15 15.83
C VAL A 165 4.00 -22.35 15.72
N LEU A 166 3.92 -23.17 16.78
CA LEU A 166 2.98 -24.29 16.82
C LEU A 166 1.53 -23.83 16.76
N GLN A 167 1.21 -22.75 17.48
CA GLN A 167 -0.11 -22.16 17.50
C GLN A 167 -0.51 -21.61 16.12
N VAL A 168 0.36 -20.84 15.47
CA VAL A 168 0.15 -20.33 14.12
C VAL A 168 -0.03 -21.48 13.13
N TYR A 169 0.82 -22.51 13.20
CA TYR A 169 0.72 -23.68 12.33
C TYR A 169 -0.61 -24.40 12.50
N ASP A 170 -1.06 -24.66 13.74
CA ASP A 170 -2.31 -25.35 14.03
C ASP A 170 -3.53 -24.58 13.53
N MET A 171 -3.57 -23.28 13.77
CA MET A 171 -4.71 -22.43 13.40
C MET A 171 -4.84 -22.20 11.90
N LEU A 172 -3.72 -22.05 11.19
CA LEU A 172 -3.73 -21.73 9.76
C LEU A 172 -3.66 -22.98 8.86
N THR A 173 -3.41 -24.16 9.42
CA THR A 173 -3.38 -25.42 8.66
C THR A 173 -4.69 -26.17 8.83
N LYS A 174 -5.48 -26.31 7.76
CA LYS A 174 -6.75 -27.05 7.77
C LYS A 174 -6.57 -28.55 8.06
N GLU A 175 -5.49 -29.13 7.59
CA GLU A 175 -5.16 -30.55 7.72
C GLU A 175 -3.67 -30.71 8.02
N GLN A 176 -3.35 -31.29 9.15
CA GLN A 176 -1.97 -31.62 9.48
C GLN A 176 -1.57 -32.94 8.82
N SER A 177 -0.52 -32.93 8.01
CA SER A 177 0.07 -34.15 7.46
C SER A 177 1.59 -34.09 7.58
N PRO A 178 2.29 -35.24 7.68
CA PRO A 178 3.75 -35.27 7.73
C PRO A 178 4.41 -34.49 6.59
N ARG A 179 3.86 -34.58 5.38
CA ARG A 179 4.35 -33.86 4.21
C ARG A 179 4.21 -32.34 4.35
N LYS A 180 3.06 -31.86 4.85
CA LYS A 180 2.83 -30.42 5.10
C LYS A 180 3.73 -29.87 6.20
N ILE A 181 3.95 -30.66 7.28
CA ILE A 181 4.88 -30.29 8.36
C ILE A 181 6.30 -30.14 7.83
N ILE A 182 6.80 -31.13 7.08
CA ILE A 182 8.14 -31.06 6.49
C ILE A 182 8.26 -29.88 5.52
N ALA A 183 7.27 -29.66 4.67
CA ALA A 183 7.26 -28.54 3.73
C ALA A 183 7.29 -27.19 4.46
N PHE A 184 6.52 -27.05 5.53
CA PHE A 184 6.53 -25.85 6.36
C PHE A 184 7.90 -25.62 7.02
N ILE A 185 8.46 -26.65 7.67
CA ILE A 185 9.76 -26.55 8.35
C ILE A 185 10.87 -26.20 7.35
N ASN A 186 10.88 -26.81 6.16
CA ASN A 186 11.87 -26.49 5.12
C ASN A 186 11.77 -25.04 4.65
N GLN A 187 10.55 -24.52 4.46
CA GLN A 187 10.37 -23.11 4.14
C GLN A 187 10.82 -22.22 5.29
N PHE A 188 10.49 -22.59 6.52
CA PHE A 188 10.88 -21.85 7.71
C PHE A 188 12.40 -21.73 7.84
N VAL A 189 13.15 -22.83 7.71
CA VAL A 189 14.61 -22.84 7.72
C VAL A 189 15.17 -21.92 6.64
N THR A 190 14.63 -21.99 5.43
CA THR A 190 15.11 -21.16 4.32
C THR A 190 14.93 -19.68 4.63
N ILE A 191 13.76 -19.27 5.13
CA ILE A 191 13.47 -17.87 5.45
C ILE A 191 14.30 -17.42 6.64
N ARG A 192 14.39 -18.24 7.70
CA ARG A 192 15.17 -17.90 8.90
C ARG A 192 16.64 -17.63 8.60
N ASN A 193 17.22 -18.34 7.65
CA ASN A 193 18.62 -18.15 7.25
C ASN A 193 18.84 -16.88 6.40
N LEU A 194 17.79 -16.30 5.86
CA LEU A 194 17.85 -15.13 4.97
C LEU A 194 17.36 -13.84 5.64
N CYS A 195 16.59 -13.93 6.70
CA CYS A 195 16.00 -12.76 7.36
C CYS A 195 16.90 -12.21 8.48
N ASP A 196 16.55 -11.02 8.96
CA ASP A 196 17.16 -10.38 10.13
C ASP A 196 17.00 -11.27 11.38
N GLU A 197 18.07 -11.48 12.14
CA GLU A 197 18.08 -12.34 13.33
C GLU A 197 17.12 -11.86 14.43
N ARG A 198 16.78 -10.58 14.44
CA ARG A 198 15.85 -9.95 15.41
C ARG A 198 14.39 -10.28 15.14
N ILE A 199 14.07 -10.86 13.98
CA ILE A 199 12.69 -11.24 13.64
C ILE A 199 12.30 -12.48 14.44
N ASP A 200 11.22 -12.37 15.21
CA ASP A 200 10.69 -13.50 15.97
C ASP A 200 10.11 -14.58 15.06
N ASP A 201 10.28 -15.83 15.48
CA ASP A 201 9.83 -17.01 14.76
C ASP A 201 8.32 -16.99 14.43
N LYS A 202 7.50 -16.35 15.25
CA LYS A 202 6.07 -16.12 15.02
C LYS A 202 5.80 -15.44 13.68
N TYR A 203 6.55 -14.38 13.36
CA TYR A 203 6.35 -13.61 12.12
C TYR A 203 6.79 -14.39 10.88
N ILE A 204 7.84 -15.22 11.01
CA ILE A 204 8.24 -16.12 9.93
C ILE A 204 7.12 -17.12 9.63
N ALA A 205 6.51 -17.69 10.67
CA ALA A 205 5.38 -18.60 10.52
C ALA A 205 4.18 -17.92 9.86
N LEU A 206 3.80 -16.72 10.31
CA LEU A 206 2.72 -15.92 9.72
C LEU A 206 3.00 -15.58 8.25
N TYR A 207 4.22 -15.18 7.93
CA TYR A 207 4.64 -14.86 6.56
C TYR A 207 4.53 -16.06 5.62
N ILE A 208 4.91 -17.27 6.07
CA ILE A 208 4.80 -18.49 5.25
C ILE A 208 3.37 -18.72 4.81
N PHE A 209 2.40 -18.57 5.71
CA PHE A 209 0.98 -18.75 5.41
C PHE A 209 0.39 -17.60 4.59
N GLY A 210 0.84 -16.38 4.82
CA GLY A 210 0.38 -15.17 4.12
C GLY A 210 1.02 -14.94 2.76
N ARG A 211 2.12 -15.61 2.45
CA ARG A 211 3.00 -15.29 1.31
C ARG A 211 2.27 -15.12 -0.03
N SER A 212 1.32 -16.00 -0.35
CA SER A 212 0.58 -15.91 -1.61
C SER A 212 -0.28 -14.65 -1.69
N LYS A 213 -0.93 -14.27 -0.59
CA LYS A 213 -1.75 -13.06 -0.48
C LYS A 213 -0.91 -11.80 -0.50
N ILE A 214 0.21 -11.80 0.24
CA ILE A 214 1.16 -10.70 0.26
C ILE A 214 1.74 -10.43 -1.14
N ILE A 215 2.02 -11.47 -1.93
CA ILE A 215 2.48 -11.32 -3.32
C ILE A 215 1.39 -10.68 -4.20
N GLU A 216 0.11 -11.01 -3.99
CA GLU A 216 -1.01 -10.45 -4.75
C GLU A 216 -1.23 -8.96 -4.46
N ASN A 217 -1.16 -8.56 -3.19
CA ASN A 217 -1.38 -7.16 -2.75
C ASN A 217 -0.50 -6.82 -1.53
N PRO A 218 0.80 -6.50 -1.74
CA PRO A 218 1.77 -6.39 -0.66
C PRO A 218 1.42 -5.35 0.41
N LEU A 219 1.08 -4.13 0.01
CA LEU A 219 0.86 -3.02 0.95
C LEU A 219 -0.37 -3.27 1.83
N GLU A 220 -1.47 -3.70 1.24
CA GLU A 220 -2.70 -3.95 1.98
C GLU A 220 -2.57 -5.16 2.91
N GLU A 221 -1.95 -6.26 2.44
CA GLU A 221 -1.81 -7.49 3.23
C GLU A 221 -0.74 -7.38 4.35
N ILE A 222 0.23 -6.47 4.21
CA ILE A 222 1.18 -6.17 5.30
C ILE A 222 0.49 -5.38 6.41
N LEU A 223 -0.35 -4.41 6.07
CA LEU A 223 -1.04 -3.57 7.04
C LEU A 223 -2.31 -4.22 7.61
N ASN A 224 -3.08 -4.90 6.75
CA ASN A 224 -4.36 -5.53 7.09
C ASN A 224 -4.44 -6.95 6.52
N PRO A 225 -3.80 -7.94 7.13
CA PRO A 225 -3.66 -9.28 6.57
C PRO A 225 -4.99 -10.02 6.45
N SER A 226 -5.51 -10.13 5.21
CA SER A 226 -6.80 -10.81 4.94
C SER A 226 -6.76 -12.31 5.24
N TYR A 227 -5.59 -12.95 5.15
CA TYR A 227 -5.41 -14.37 5.46
C TYR A 227 -5.56 -14.69 6.95
N LEU A 228 -5.51 -13.67 7.82
CA LEU A 228 -5.75 -13.78 9.27
C LEU A 228 -7.18 -13.38 9.67
N GLN A 229 -8.08 -13.18 8.72
CA GLN A 229 -9.46 -12.81 9.01
C GLN A 229 -10.14 -13.79 9.94
N GLY A 230 -10.69 -13.30 11.05
CA GLY A 230 -11.23 -14.13 12.14
C GLY A 230 -10.21 -14.57 13.19
N LEU A 231 -8.94 -14.24 13.03
CA LEU A 231 -7.85 -14.54 13.96
C LEU A 231 -7.21 -13.25 14.52
N ASN A 232 -8.00 -12.19 14.71
CA ASN A 232 -7.54 -10.87 15.13
C ASN A 232 -6.68 -10.91 16.40
N PHE A 233 -6.96 -11.83 17.32
CA PHE A 233 -6.19 -12.00 18.55
C PHE A 233 -4.70 -12.36 18.32
N LEU A 234 -4.30 -12.75 17.11
CA LEU A 234 -2.90 -13.03 16.77
C LEU A 234 -2.11 -11.78 16.41
N TYR A 235 -2.78 -10.70 16.04
CA TYR A 235 -2.10 -9.54 15.45
C TYR A 235 -2.70 -8.17 15.75
N SER A 236 -3.97 -8.06 16.22
CA SER A 236 -4.64 -6.75 16.37
C SER A 236 -3.94 -5.78 17.32
N ASP A 237 -3.23 -6.30 18.31
CA ASP A 237 -2.49 -5.51 19.30
C ASP A 237 -0.97 -5.57 19.08
N ASP A 238 -0.54 -6.08 17.91
CA ASP A 238 0.87 -6.30 17.61
C ASP A 238 1.39 -5.20 16.67
N GLU A 239 1.84 -4.11 17.25
CA GLU A 239 2.37 -2.94 16.55
C GLU A 239 3.58 -3.28 15.65
N ASN A 240 4.29 -4.36 15.94
CA ASN A 240 5.49 -4.77 15.22
C ASN A 240 5.21 -5.71 14.04
N MET A 241 3.98 -6.19 13.89
CA MET A 241 3.66 -7.18 12.85
C MET A 241 3.98 -6.65 11.45
N ALA A 242 3.50 -5.46 11.11
CA ALA A 242 3.70 -4.87 9.78
C ALA A 242 5.18 -4.70 9.45
N SER A 243 6.01 -4.23 10.40
CA SER A 243 7.44 -4.06 10.19
C SER A 243 8.17 -5.40 9.97
N ASN A 244 7.83 -6.43 10.74
CA ASN A 244 8.43 -7.76 10.59
C ASN A 244 8.03 -8.42 9.27
N ILE A 245 6.75 -8.38 8.89
CA ILE A 245 6.27 -8.94 7.61
C ILE A 245 6.85 -8.16 6.42
N SER A 246 6.95 -6.82 6.51
CA SER A 246 7.59 -5.98 5.50
C SER A 246 9.06 -6.35 5.31
N SER A 247 9.81 -6.51 6.40
CA SER A 247 11.21 -6.95 6.39
C SER A 247 11.37 -8.32 5.71
N LEU A 248 10.50 -9.28 6.02
CA LEU A 248 10.53 -10.62 5.42
C LEU A 248 10.20 -10.60 3.92
N TYR A 249 9.25 -9.81 3.51
CA TYR A 249 8.81 -9.75 2.11
C TYR A 249 9.81 -9.01 1.21
N TYR A 250 10.24 -7.82 1.63
CA TYR A 250 11.16 -6.99 0.85
C TYR A 250 12.65 -7.32 1.08
N GLN A 251 12.95 -8.22 2.03
CA GLN A 251 14.31 -8.60 2.41
C GLN A 251 15.17 -7.39 2.84
N LEU A 252 14.55 -6.50 3.61
CA LEU A 252 15.20 -5.32 4.18
C LEU A 252 15.48 -5.53 5.67
N SER A 253 16.42 -4.77 6.24
CA SER A 253 16.62 -4.76 7.68
C SER A 253 15.35 -4.28 8.40
N LEU A 254 15.06 -4.85 9.57
CA LEU A 254 13.84 -4.56 10.34
C LEU A 254 13.62 -3.06 10.56
N ASP A 255 14.68 -2.31 10.86
CA ASP A 255 14.62 -0.87 11.15
C ASP A 255 14.23 -0.02 9.94
N LYS A 256 14.48 -0.51 8.72
CA LYS A 256 14.27 0.25 7.48
C LYS A 256 13.08 -0.23 6.65
N ALA A 257 12.53 -1.38 6.98
CA ALA A 257 11.56 -2.06 6.13
C ALA A 257 10.29 -1.22 5.93
N MET A 258 9.76 -0.62 7.00
CA MET A 258 8.57 0.22 6.92
C MET A 258 8.88 1.57 6.27
N ASP A 259 9.96 2.20 6.67
CA ASP A 259 10.34 3.52 6.17
C ASP A 259 10.55 3.50 4.64
N VAL A 260 11.42 2.62 4.13
CA VAL A 260 11.73 2.55 2.70
C VAL A 260 10.51 2.26 1.83
N VAL A 261 9.61 1.40 2.29
CA VAL A 261 8.44 0.96 1.51
C VAL A 261 7.32 1.98 1.57
N PHE A 262 6.97 2.44 2.76
CA PHE A 262 5.78 3.26 2.94
C PHE A 262 6.01 4.75 2.76
N THR A 263 7.22 5.28 2.99
CA THR A 263 7.52 6.70 2.74
C THR A 263 7.18 7.10 1.31
N ARG A 264 7.60 6.30 0.33
CA ARG A 264 7.32 6.57 -1.08
C ARG A 264 5.83 6.57 -1.40
N GLU A 265 5.09 5.60 -0.88
CA GLU A 265 3.65 5.49 -1.13
C GLU A 265 2.86 6.62 -0.46
N VAL A 266 3.21 6.95 0.79
CA VAL A 266 2.60 8.08 1.52
C VAL A 266 2.93 9.40 0.84
N THR A 267 4.17 9.61 0.36
CA THR A 267 4.55 10.81 -0.39
C THR A 267 3.71 10.95 -1.66
N ALA A 268 3.56 9.86 -2.44
CA ALA A 268 2.75 9.89 -3.66
C ALA A 268 1.27 10.19 -3.35
N GLU A 269 0.71 9.59 -2.29
CA GLU A 269 -0.65 9.88 -1.87
C GLU A 269 -0.86 11.33 -1.43
N LEU A 270 0.08 11.89 -0.65
CA LEU A 270 0.03 13.29 -0.24
C LEU A 270 0.07 14.23 -1.43
N ASP A 271 0.92 13.94 -2.43
CA ASP A 271 1.00 14.71 -3.67
C ASP A 271 -0.27 14.62 -4.50
N ASP A 272 -1.05 13.54 -4.39
CA ASP A 272 -2.33 13.30 -5.08
C ASP A 272 -3.56 13.68 -4.22
N ASN A 273 -3.38 14.30 -3.04
CA ASN A 273 -4.45 14.65 -2.11
C ASN A 273 -5.29 13.44 -1.66
N ASN A 274 -4.63 12.30 -1.44
CA ASN A 274 -5.20 11.05 -0.96
C ASN A 274 -4.61 10.69 0.40
N VAL A 275 -5.32 9.89 1.20
CA VAL A 275 -4.93 9.52 2.57
C VAL A 275 -5.17 8.04 2.90
N LYS A 276 -5.42 7.22 1.88
CA LYS A 276 -5.83 5.81 2.09
C LYS A 276 -4.75 4.99 2.82
N VAL A 277 -3.51 5.02 2.34
CA VAL A 277 -2.39 4.30 2.98
C VAL A 277 -2.06 4.94 4.33
N LEU A 278 -2.12 6.26 4.41
CA LEU A 278 -1.88 6.99 5.65
C LEU A 278 -2.86 6.61 6.75
N ASP A 279 -4.16 6.45 6.41
CA ASP A 279 -5.19 5.99 7.34
C ASP A 279 -4.97 4.52 7.77
N GLN A 280 -4.50 3.66 6.88
CA GLN A 280 -4.15 2.28 7.19
C GLN A 280 -2.92 2.16 8.09
N LEU A 281 -1.96 3.07 7.95
CA LEU A 281 -0.77 3.14 8.81
C LEU A 281 -1.06 3.64 10.23
N ARG A 282 -2.21 4.28 10.46
CA ARG A 282 -2.59 4.81 11.78
C ARG A 282 -2.59 3.69 12.83
N GLY A 283 -1.82 3.87 13.90
CA GLY A 283 -1.64 2.85 14.95
C GLY A 283 -0.40 1.97 14.80
N ASN A 284 0.34 2.06 13.71
CA ASN A 284 1.65 1.41 13.60
C ASN A 284 2.74 2.20 14.32
N ALA A 285 3.69 1.49 14.93
CA ALA A 285 4.78 2.09 15.69
C ALA A 285 5.60 3.12 14.88
N ASN A 286 5.78 2.88 13.58
CA ASN A 286 6.58 3.71 12.68
C ASN A 286 5.77 4.81 11.97
N TYR A 287 4.48 4.98 12.30
CA TYR A 287 3.58 5.91 11.62
C TYR A 287 4.13 7.35 11.52
N TRP A 288 4.55 7.90 12.65
CA TRP A 288 5.04 9.28 12.71
C TRP A 288 6.37 9.49 12.00
N GLU A 289 7.25 8.49 12.03
CA GLU A 289 8.54 8.52 11.34
C GLU A 289 8.35 8.49 9.82
N ILE A 290 7.51 7.58 9.33
CA ILE A 290 7.17 7.48 7.90
C ILE A 290 6.55 8.79 7.41
N LEU A 291 5.57 9.33 8.15
CA LEU A 291 4.91 10.57 7.77
C LEU A 291 5.87 11.76 7.74
N ASN A 292 6.75 11.87 8.76
CA ASN A 292 7.74 12.94 8.79
C ASN A 292 8.72 12.85 7.61
N HIS A 293 9.19 11.66 7.27
CA HIS A 293 10.03 11.46 6.08
C HIS A 293 9.27 11.79 4.80
N SER A 294 8.03 11.33 4.66
CA SER A 294 7.20 11.62 3.49
C SER A 294 7.01 13.13 3.27
N ILE A 295 6.77 13.89 4.34
CA ILE A 295 6.65 15.35 4.26
C ILE A 295 7.93 16.00 3.72
N THR A 296 9.11 15.45 4.01
CA THR A 296 10.36 16.01 3.47
C THR A 296 10.52 15.80 1.95
N GLU A 297 9.83 14.82 1.39
CA GLU A 297 9.90 14.44 -0.04
C GLU A 297 8.71 14.94 -0.87
N VAL A 298 7.63 15.43 -0.25
CA VAL A 298 6.43 15.94 -0.94
C VAL A 298 6.79 16.98 -1.99
N SER A 299 6.21 16.87 -3.17
CA SER A 299 6.39 17.80 -4.28
C SER A 299 5.27 18.85 -4.36
N ASN A 300 4.04 18.47 -3.98
CA ASN A 300 2.85 19.31 -4.04
C ASN A 300 2.36 19.68 -2.65
N ILE A 301 2.81 20.83 -2.13
CA ILE A 301 2.47 21.31 -0.77
C ILE A 301 0.97 21.58 -0.62
N GLU A 302 0.30 22.08 -1.66
CA GLU A 302 -1.15 22.32 -1.64
C GLU A 302 -1.91 21.03 -1.41
N ASN A 303 -1.65 20.01 -2.21
CA ASN A 303 -2.31 18.70 -2.07
C ASN A 303 -1.98 18.03 -0.74
N ALA A 304 -0.72 18.12 -0.30
CA ALA A 304 -0.30 17.56 0.99
C ALA A 304 -1.03 18.23 2.17
N ALA A 305 -1.16 19.55 2.16
CA ALA A 305 -1.89 20.26 3.21
C ALA A 305 -3.38 19.86 3.24
N LEU A 306 -4.02 19.76 2.07
CA LEU A 306 -5.41 19.30 1.96
C LEU A 306 -5.59 17.85 2.41
N ALA A 307 -4.64 16.97 2.09
CA ALA A 307 -4.64 15.57 2.53
C ALA A 307 -4.49 15.46 4.05
N LEU A 308 -3.52 16.18 4.63
CA LEU A 308 -3.31 16.18 6.08
C LEU A 308 -4.50 16.75 6.85
N GLU A 309 -5.18 17.79 6.32
CA GLU A 309 -6.40 18.31 6.94
C GLU A 309 -7.51 17.27 6.96
N LYS A 310 -7.68 16.48 5.87
CA LYS A 310 -8.63 15.35 5.83
C LYS A 310 -8.25 14.27 6.84
N HIS A 311 -6.95 13.97 6.97
CA HIS A 311 -6.46 12.88 7.81
C HIS A 311 -6.49 13.20 9.29
N PHE A 312 -6.04 14.41 9.66
CA PHE A 312 -5.95 14.83 11.06
C PHE A 312 -7.23 15.50 11.56
N GLY A 313 -7.93 16.26 10.70
CA GLY A 313 -9.05 17.11 11.12
C GLY A 313 -8.60 18.08 12.22
N ASP A 314 -9.35 18.09 13.32
CA ASP A 314 -9.06 18.96 14.48
C ASP A 314 -8.09 18.33 15.49
N ASN A 315 -7.31 17.29 15.09
CA ASN A 315 -6.33 16.68 15.97
C ASN A 315 -5.18 17.65 16.27
N SER A 316 -5.07 18.05 17.53
CA SER A 316 -4.04 18.96 18.06
C SER A 316 -2.96 18.24 18.86
N SER A 317 -2.66 16.97 18.53
CA SER A 317 -1.56 16.27 19.19
C SER A 317 -0.22 16.95 18.90
N HIS A 318 0.74 16.77 19.81
CA HIS A 318 2.07 17.34 19.65
C HIS A 318 2.75 16.84 18.36
N GLU A 319 2.60 15.56 18.07
CA GLU A 319 3.17 14.93 16.90
C GLU A 319 2.55 15.50 15.61
N ALA A 320 1.23 15.69 15.58
CA ALA A 320 0.56 16.32 14.43
C ALA A 320 1.07 17.76 14.20
N SER A 321 1.29 18.52 15.29
CA SER A 321 1.88 19.87 15.20
C SER A 321 3.27 19.86 14.56
N LEU A 322 4.11 18.86 14.90
CA LEU A 322 5.44 18.71 14.30
C LEU A 322 5.38 18.45 12.79
N ILE A 323 4.40 17.66 12.34
CA ILE A 323 4.17 17.39 10.91
C ILE A 323 3.74 18.66 10.17
N TRP A 324 2.83 19.44 10.77
CA TRP A 324 2.41 20.73 10.20
C TRP A 324 3.58 21.73 10.12
N ASP A 325 4.41 21.80 11.15
CA ASP A 325 5.60 22.65 11.15
C ASP A 325 6.65 22.18 10.12
N ALA A 326 6.78 20.86 9.90
CA ALA A 326 7.65 20.33 8.85
C ALA A 326 7.16 20.72 7.45
N LEU A 327 5.85 20.61 7.17
CA LEU A 327 5.25 21.03 5.91
C LEU A 327 5.39 22.53 5.70
N TYR A 328 5.15 23.33 6.74
CA TYR A 328 5.35 24.78 6.71
C TYR A 328 6.76 25.18 6.29
N ARG A 329 7.79 24.55 6.87
CA ARG A 329 9.19 24.84 6.52
C ARG A 329 9.50 24.61 5.05
N ARG A 330 8.79 23.69 4.40
CA ARG A 330 8.90 23.47 2.95
C ARG A 330 8.17 24.52 2.12
N SER A 331 7.15 25.16 2.65
CA SER A 331 6.41 26.25 1.99
C SER A 331 7.11 27.62 2.10
N CYS A 332 8.16 27.76 2.92
CA CYS A 332 8.89 28.99 3.17
C CYS A 332 9.84 29.41 2.03
N PRO A 333 10.39 30.66 2.06
CA PRO A 333 11.12 31.27 0.93
C PRO A 333 12.30 30.43 0.44
N GLY A 334 12.33 30.19 -0.87
CA GLY A 334 13.35 29.37 -1.55
C GLY A 334 12.80 28.15 -2.24
N SER A 335 11.58 27.71 -1.93
CA SER A 335 10.91 26.63 -2.65
C SER A 335 10.30 27.13 -3.97
N ALA A 336 10.36 26.33 -5.02
CA ALA A 336 9.79 26.65 -6.34
C ALA A 336 8.25 26.77 -6.36
N THR A 337 7.58 26.54 -5.22
CA THR A 337 6.13 26.40 -5.07
C THR A 337 5.45 27.62 -4.42
N GLN A 338 6.02 28.81 -4.53
CA GLN A 338 5.42 30.01 -3.95
C GLN A 338 4.24 30.51 -4.77
N ASP A 339 3.04 30.36 -4.21
CA ASP A 339 1.83 30.91 -4.79
C ASP A 339 1.74 32.42 -4.56
N LYS A 340 1.53 33.14 -5.66
CA LYS A 340 1.50 34.60 -5.68
C LYS A 340 0.21 35.22 -5.17
N GLN A 341 -0.78 34.39 -4.89
CA GLN A 341 -2.11 34.79 -4.42
C GLN A 341 -2.59 33.80 -3.35
N TYR A 342 -3.63 34.18 -2.61
CA TYR A 342 -4.23 33.29 -1.62
C TYR A 342 -4.71 31.99 -2.27
N LYS A 343 -4.36 30.90 -1.61
CA LYS A 343 -4.92 29.58 -1.82
C LYS A 343 -5.39 28.99 -0.49
N GLU A 344 -6.33 28.06 -0.55
CA GLU A 344 -6.97 27.47 0.63
C GLU A 344 -5.95 26.85 1.61
N TYR A 345 -4.92 26.20 1.08
CA TYR A 345 -3.89 25.56 1.92
C TYR A 345 -3.09 26.56 2.78
N HIS A 346 -2.99 27.83 2.39
CA HIS A 346 -2.37 28.86 3.23
C HIS A 346 -3.13 29.04 4.54
N GLY A 347 -4.48 29.07 4.47
CA GLY A 347 -5.34 29.12 5.66
C GLY A 347 -5.21 27.86 6.51
N ILE A 348 -5.17 26.67 5.88
CA ILE A 348 -4.99 25.40 6.57
C ILE A 348 -3.65 25.39 7.33
N LEU A 349 -2.55 25.79 6.69
CA LEU A 349 -1.26 25.89 7.37
C LEU A 349 -1.31 26.84 8.56
N LEU A 350 -1.86 28.06 8.40
CA LEU A 350 -2.01 29.02 9.50
C LEU A 350 -2.89 28.49 10.65
N LYS A 351 -3.86 27.64 10.36
CA LYS A 351 -4.68 27.01 11.40
C LYS A 351 -3.86 26.14 12.35
N HIS A 352 -2.90 25.38 11.81
CA HIS A 352 -2.24 24.28 12.51
C HIS A 352 -0.79 24.52 12.94
N ILE A 353 -0.05 25.41 12.28
CA ILE A 353 1.37 25.65 12.60
C ILE A 353 1.57 26.42 13.89
N SER A 354 2.76 26.30 14.49
CA SER A 354 3.15 27.04 15.69
C SER A 354 3.57 28.49 15.40
N GLU A 355 4.30 28.72 14.30
CA GLU A 355 4.88 30.02 13.93
C GLU A 355 3.96 30.83 12.99
N LYS A 356 2.70 31.05 13.40
CA LYS A 356 1.66 31.70 12.58
C LYS A 356 2.06 33.09 12.09
N LYS A 357 2.64 33.90 12.97
CA LYS A 357 3.05 35.26 12.68
C LYS A 357 4.11 35.33 11.58
N ASP A 358 5.11 34.44 11.66
CA ASP A 358 6.21 34.43 10.69
C ASP A 358 5.74 33.97 9.32
N TYR A 359 4.86 32.97 9.28
CA TYR A 359 4.26 32.51 8.04
C TYR A 359 3.35 33.55 7.41
N TYR A 360 2.51 34.19 8.20
CA TYR A 360 1.68 35.31 7.72
C TYR A 360 2.52 36.44 7.15
N ALA A 361 3.58 36.85 7.87
CA ALA A 361 4.54 37.86 7.38
C ALA A 361 5.17 37.44 6.05
N HIS A 362 5.53 36.18 5.92
CA HIS A 362 6.06 35.63 4.69
C HIS A 362 5.07 35.71 3.53
N LEU A 363 3.81 35.28 3.75
CA LEU A 363 2.75 35.37 2.74
C LEU A 363 2.51 36.79 2.27
N LEU A 364 2.50 37.75 3.20
CA LEU A 364 2.39 39.17 2.84
C LEU A 364 3.52 39.62 1.90
N ILE A 365 4.78 39.23 2.14
CA ILE A 365 5.89 39.57 1.24
C ILE A 365 5.66 39.01 -0.15
N VAL A 366 5.29 37.74 -0.23
CA VAL A 366 5.06 37.05 -1.51
C VAL A 366 3.92 37.71 -2.27
N TYR A 367 2.83 38.06 -1.60
CA TYR A 367 1.69 38.73 -2.22
C TYR A 367 2.02 40.17 -2.63
N HIS A 368 2.74 40.94 -1.78
CA HIS A 368 3.16 42.30 -2.07
C HIS A 368 4.09 42.39 -3.30
N ALA A 369 4.99 41.41 -3.46
CA ALA A 369 5.88 41.35 -4.61
C ALA A 369 5.14 41.24 -5.96
N ASN A 370 3.87 40.89 -5.95
CA ASN A 370 3.04 40.76 -7.13
C ASN A 370 2.09 41.94 -7.35
N ILE A 371 2.13 42.96 -6.50
CA ILE A 371 1.35 44.18 -6.68
C ILE A 371 2.02 45.07 -7.76
N TYR A 372 1.31 45.34 -8.84
CA TYR A 372 1.75 46.15 -9.94
C TYR A 372 0.59 47.04 -10.42
N ASP A 373 0.90 48.01 -11.29
CA ASP A 373 -0.15 48.87 -11.82
C ASP A 373 -1.15 48.05 -12.67
N GLY A 374 -2.43 48.06 -12.27
CA GLY A 374 -3.46 47.20 -12.82
C GLY A 374 -3.73 45.90 -12.05
N PHE A 375 -3.06 45.69 -10.92
CA PHE A 375 -3.32 44.56 -10.01
C PHE A 375 -4.73 44.66 -9.42
N ASP A 376 -5.40 43.50 -9.33
CA ASP A 376 -6.72 43.41 -8.71
C ASP A 376 -6.62 43.45 -7.17
N LEU A 377 -6.69 44.70 -6.66
CA LEU A 377 -6.61 44.97 -5.23
C LEU A 377 -7.73 44.28 -4.43
N GLN A 378 -8.93 44.10 -5.01
CA GLN A 378 -10.03 43.47 -4.31
C GLN A 378 -9.78 41.99 -4.06
N ASN A 379 -9.16 41.29 -5.01
CA ASN A 379 -8.75 39.90 -4.82
C ASN A 379 -7.67 39.77 -3.74
N TYR A 380 -6.73 40.69 -3.70
CA TYR A 380 -5.73 40.75 -2.64
C TYR A 380 -6.39 40.93 -1.25
N ILE A 381 -7.27 41.93 -1.09
CA ILE A 381 -7.96 42.20 0.15
C ILE A 381 -8.77 40.96 0.61
N ASN A 382 -9.52 40.37 -0.30
CA ASN A 382 -10.30 39.18 0.00
C ASN A 382 -9.44 37.99 0.43
N GLY A 383 -8.24 37.85 -0.17
CA GLY A 383 -7.27 36.83 0.21
C GLY A 383 -6.71 37.04 1.62
N ILE A 384 -6.34 38.28 1.94
CA ILE A 384 -5.84 38.64 3.28
C ILE A 384 -6.94 38.47 4.34
N ASP A 385 -8.18 38.84 4.04
CA ASP A 385 -9.30 38.62 4.96
C ASP A 385 -9.46 37.14 5.35
N LYS A 386 -9.31 36.25 4.41
CA LYS A 386 -9.35 34.82 4.70
C LYS A 386 -8.18 34.37 5.60
N LEU A 387 -7.00 34.93 5.42
CA LEU A 387 -5.86 34.66 6.32
C LEU A 387 -6.13 35.19 7.73
N HIS A 388 -6.82 36.35 7.85
CA HIS A 388 -7.17 36.95 9.12
C HIS A 388 -8.10 36.10 9.97
N GLU A 389 -8.83 35.12 9.39
CA GLU A 389 -9.64 34.18 10.13
C GLU A 389 -8.80 33.25 11.03
N PHE A 390 -7.53 33.03 10.70
CA PHE A 390 -6.64 32.08 11.34
C PHE A 390 -5.55 32.73 12.23
N ILE A 391 -5.49 34.05 12.29
CA ILE A 391 -4.46 34.78 13.00
C ILE A 391 -5.05 35.80 13.98
N SER A 392 -4.40 35.99 15.13
CA SER A 392 -4.85 36.96 16.13
C SER A 392 -4.70 38.42 15.63
N GLU A 393 -5.53 39.34 16.14
CA GLU A 393 -5.44 40.76 15.79
C GLU A 393 -4.06 41.38 16.11
N GLU A 394 -3.39 40.89 17.16
CA GLU A 394 -2.05 41.36 17.52
C GLU A 394 -0.99 40.93 16.50
N ASP A 395 -1.12 39.69 15.97
CA ASP A 395 -0.18 39.14 15.01
C ASP A 395 -0.39 39.67 13.58
N ARG A 396 -1.56 40.25 13.28
CA ARG A 396 -1.85 40.94 12.00
C ARG A 396 -1.01 42.19 11.79
N LYS A 397 -0.62 42.87 12.88
CA LYS A 397 0.12 44.12 12.86
C LYS A 397 1.60 43.87 12.59
N ILE A 398 1.96 43.85 11.33
CA ILE A 398 3.37 43.71 10.90
C ILE A 398 3.92 45.10 10.58
N SER A 399 4.57 45.70 11.57
CA SER A 399 5.08 47.07 11.47
C SER A 399 6.17 47.29 10.41
N ASP A 400 6.95 46.23 10.08
CA ASP A 400 8.20 46.36 9.36
C ASP A 400 8.10 46.08 7.86
N ARG A 401 6.92 45.72 7.34
CA ARG A 401 6.75 45.29 5.94
C ARG A 401 5.59 45.99 5.27
N LYS A 402 5.85 47.22 4.89
CA LYS A 402 4.90 48.05 4.14
C LYS A 402 5.30 48.14 2.67
N THR A 403 4.38 47.80 1.78
CA THR A 403 4.57 47.97 0.33
C THR A 403 3.89 49.23 -0.15
N ILE A 404 4.66 50.06 -0.89
CA ILE A 404 4.16 51.29 -1.46
C ILE A 404 3.30 50.98 -2.68
N ILE A 405 2.06 51.44 -2.66
CA ILE A 405 1.09 51.32 -3.75
C ILE A 405 0.80 52.70 -4.35
N SER A 406 0.16 52.72 -5.52
CA SER A 406 -0.25 53.97 -6.14
C SER A 406 -1.37 54.65 -5.33
N PRO A 407 -1.47 56.00 -5.39
CA PRO A 407 -2.56 56.73 -4.74
C PRO A 407 -3.95 56.20 -5.08
N LYS A 408 -4.16 55.79 -6.34
CA LYS A 408 -5.42 55.24 -6.79
C LYS A 408 -5.75 53.91 -6.09
N GLN A 409 -4.77 53.02 -5.97
CA GLN A 409 -4.92 51.73 -5.28
C GLN A 409 -5.14 51.92 -3.77
N TYR A 410 -4.42 52.88 -3.16
CA TYR A 410 -4.63 53.21 -1.75
C TYR A 410 -6.04 53.72 -1.49
N LEU A 411 -6.58 54.61 -2.32
CA LEU A 411 -7.95 55.08 -2.19
C LEU A 411 -8.98 53.96 -2.36
N GLN A 412 -8.73 53.00 -3.24
CA GLN A 412 -9.57 51.80 -3.38
C GLN A 412 -9.53 50.94 -2.11
N LEU A 413 -8.36 50.75 -1.49
CA LEU A 413 -8.21 50.06 -0.23
C LEU A 413 -9.01 50.74 0.88
N VAL A 414 -8.85 52.04 1.06
CA VAL A 414 -9.58 52.82 2.06
C VAL A 414 -11.08 52.81 1.82
N GLU A 415 -11.54 52.83 0.57
CA GLU A 415 -12.94 52.70 0.20
C GLU A 415 -13.53 51.33 0.55
N SER A 416 -12.75 50.29 0.34
CA SER A 416 -13.15 48.89 0.63
C SER A 416 -13.13 48.56 2.12
N ARG A 417 -12.24 49.23 2.89
CA ARG A 417 -12.06 49.03 4.33
C ARG A 417 -12.25 50.33 5.11
N LYS A 418 -13.23 50.32 5.98
CA LYS A 418 -13.54 51.47 6.82
C LYS A 418 -12.63 51.60 8.03
N ASP A 419 -12.16 50.45 8.56
CA ASP A 419 -11.33 50.37 9.75
C ASP A 419 -10.16 49.40 9.55
N ASN A 420 -9.06 49.59 10.23
CA ASN A 420 -7.88 48.69 10.31
C ASN A 420 -7.19 48.33 8.98
N PHE A 421 -7.22 49.21 7.97
CA PHE A 421 -6.59 48.89 6.69
C PHE A 421 -5.05 48.81 6.76
N GLU A 422 -4.43 49.24 7.85
CA GLU A 422 -3.00 49.08 8.10
C GLU A 422 -2.58 47.58 8.18
N GLU A 423 -3.52 46.70 8.54
CA GLU A 423 -3.28 45.25 8.63
C GLU A 423 -2.96 44.63 7.27
N TYR A 424 -3.26 45.31 6.19
CA TYR A 424 -2.95 44.86 4.82
C TYR A 424 -1.51 45.17 4.39
N GLY A 425 -0.75 45.91 5.22
CA GLY A 425 0.65 46.24 4.95
C GLY A 425 0.88 47.11 3.72
N LEU A 426 -0.14 47.84 3.27
CA LEU A 426 -0.09 48.71 2.07
C LEU A 426 -0.08 50.18 2.48
N VAL A 427 0.84 50.93 1.91
CA VAL A 427 0.98 52.36 2.21
C VAL A 427 1.13 53.17 0.90
N VAL A 428 0.91 54.47 0.97
CA VAL A 428 1.15 55.41 -0.11
C VAL A 428 2.19 56.46 0.34
N GLU A 429 3.03 56.88 -0.55
CA GLU A 429 3.93 57.98 -0.28
C GLU A 429 3.13 59.31 -0.26
N ASP A 430 3.33 60.10 0.79
CA ASP A 430 2.59 61.36 0.97
C ASP A 430 2.72 62.30 -0.20
N GLU A 431 3.94 62.46 -0.71
CA GLU A 431 4.21 63.35 -1.85
C GLU A 431 3.44 62.88 -3.11
N LYS A 432 3.41 61.58 -3.39
CA LYS A 432 2.66 61.03 -4.51
C LYS A 432 1.16 61.19 -4.35
N MET A 433 0.65 61.08 -3.11
CA MET A 433 -0.75 61.30 -2.82
C MET A 433 -1.11 62.78 -3.01
N ASP A 434 -0.27 63.71 -2.53
CA ASP A 434 -0.49 65.13 -2.70
C ASP A 434 -0.55 65.51 -4.19
N ASP A 435 0.43 65.08 -4.98
CA ASP A 435 0.44 65.29 -6.42
C ASP A 435 -0.77 64.69 -7.13
N TYR A 436 -1.19 63.49 -6.73
CA TYR A 436 -2.36 62.84 -7.29
C TYR A 436 -3.64 63.64 -7.00
N LEU A 437 -3.81 64.12 -5.78
CA LEU A 437 -4.98 64.86 -5.37
C LEU A 437 -5.04 66.24 -6.06
N VAL A 438 -3.91 66.90 -6.22
CA VAL A 438 -3.84 68.20 -6.94
C VAL A 438 -4.21 68.06 -8.41
N ASN A 439 -3.78 66.96 -9.06
CA ASN A 439 -4.03 66.70 -10.49
C ASN A 439 -5.34 65.91 -10.73
N LEU A 440 -6.13 65.64 -9.71
CA LEU A 440 -7.35 64.83 -9.83
C LEU A 440 -8.45 65.65 -10.49
N ASP A 441 -9.04 65.11 -11.56
CA ASP A 441 -10.22 65.69 -12.19
C ASP A 441 -11.39 65.81 -11.18
N VAL A 442 -11.93 66.99 -11.03
CA VAL A 442 -13.02 67.28 -10.08
C VAL A 442 -14.25 66.41 -10.31
N ASN A 443 -14.53 66.03 -11.56
CA ASN A 443 -15.63 65.12 -11.88
C ASN A 443 -15.35 63.71 -11.30
N LYS A 444 -14.14 63.23 -11.35
CA LYS A 444 -13.73 61.94 -10.74
C LYS A 444 -13.73 62.03 -9.23
N LEU A 445 -13.33 63.17 -8.64
CA LEU A 445 -13.40 63.42 -7.20
C LEU A 445 -14.88 63.32 -6.71
N ALA A 446 -15.84 63.83 -7.48
CA ALA A 446 -17.24 63.77 -7.15
C ALA A 446 -17.83 62.34 -7.13
N ASP A 447 -17.25 61.44 -7.90
CA ASP A 447 -17.70 60.05 -8.00
C ASP A 447 -16.97 59.11 -7.00
N MET A 448 -15.85 59.57 -6.37
CA MET A 448 -15.13 58.82 -5.37
C MET A 448 -15.85 58.80 -4.03
N LYS A 449 -15.86 57.67 -3.38
CA LYS A 449 -16.36 57.52 -2.00
C LYS A 449 -15.28 57.99 -1.02
N LEU A 450 -15.24 59.29 -0.72
CA LEU A 450 -14.22 59.89 0.15
C LEU A 450 -14.47 59.66 1.65
N TYR A 451 -15.61 59.06 2.01
CA TYR A 451 -16.00 58.87 3.42
C TYR A 451 -14.97 58.06 4.25
N PRO A 452 -14.41 56.96 3.79
CA PRO A 452 -13.40 56.22 4.57
C PRO A 452 -12.12 57.03 4.81
N LEU A 453 -11.69 57.81 3.82
CA LEU A 453 -10.56 58.71 3.92
C LEU A 453 -10.73 59.77 5.03
N LEU A 454 -11.96 60.22 5.19
CA LEU A 454 -12.28 61.34 6.10
C LEU A 454 -12.62 60.87 7.51
N LYS A 455 -12.79 59.59 7.74
CA LYS A 455 -13.07 59.00 9.05
C LYS A 455 -11.81 58.60 9.81
N ASN A 456 -10.68 58.38 9.12
CA ASN A 456 -9.47 57.93 9.74
C ASN A 456 -8.65 59.12 10.33
N GLU A 457 -8.57 59.16 11.67
CA GLU A 457 -8.02 60.26 12.42
C GLU A 457 -6.50 60.50 12.25
N VAL A 458 -5.75 59.48 11.81
CA VAL A 458 -4.28 59.52 11.79
C VAL A 458 -3.74 60.17 10.53
N GLU A 459 -4.32 59.93 9.38
CA GLU A 459 -3.80 60.40 8.06
C GLU A 459 -4.64 61.48 7.39
N LEU A 460 -5.85 61.68 7.86
CA LEU A 460 -6.86 62.53 7.21
C LEU A 460 -6.76 64.04 7.35
N PRO A 461 -6.25 64.63 8.45
CA PRO A 461 -6.19 66.08 8.53
C PRO A 461 -5.50 66.75 7.33
N ARG A 462 -4.46 66.12 6.81
CA ARG A 462 -3.66 66.61 5.69
C ARG A 462 -4.45 66.57 4.37
N TYR A 463 -5.08 65.45 4.04
CA TYR A 463 -5.84 65.32 2.80
C TYR A 463 -7.19 66.05 2.85
N LYS A 464 -7.75 66.20 4.02
CA LYS A 464 -9.01 66.94 4.23
C LYS A 464 -8.93 68.38 3.81
N GLU A 465 -7.84 69.05 4.13
CA GLU A 465 -7.64 70.46 3.73
C GLU A 465 -7.42 70.58 2.20
N GLN A 466 -6.66 69.70 1.58
CA GLN A 466 -6.47 69.68 0.12
C GLN A 466 -7.79 69.40 -0.62
N ILE A 467 -8.61 68.46 -0.15
CA ILE A 467 -9.92 68.19 -0.71
C ILE A 467 -10.86 69.43 -0.55
N LYS A 468 -10.84 70.08 0.61
CA LYS A 468 -11.58 71.32 0.83
C LYS A 468 -11.16 72.42 -0.13
N GLN A 469 -9.84 72.55 -0.37
CA GLN A 469 -9.29 73.55 -1.29
C GLN A 469 -9.71 73.25 -2.73
N LEU A 470 -9.61 72.00 -3.19
CA LEU A 470 -10.10 71.57 -4.49
C LEU A 470 -11.60 71.82 -4.68
N VAL A 471 -12.40 71.62 -3.66
CA VAL A 471 -13.85 71.92 -3.66
C VAL A 471 -14.05 73.41 -3.78
N ALA A 472 -13.32 74.23 -3.01
CA ALA A 472 -13.41 75.70 -3.03
C ALA A 472 -13.04 76.33 -4.37
N GLU A 473 -12.00 75.80 -5.03
CA GLU A 473 -11.49 76.28 -6.32
C GLU A 473 -12.45 75.93 -7.48
N ASN A 474 -13.30 74.94 -7.35
CA ASN A 474 -14.18 74.45 -8.40
C ASN A 474 -15.69 74.70 -8.16
N THR A 475 -16.04 75.67 -7.30
CA THR A 475 -17.42 76.00 -6.93
C THR A 475 -18.26 76.61 -8.06
N SER A 476 -17.71 76.87 -9.25
CA SER A 476 -18.43 77.45 -10.38
C SER A 476 -19.29 76.44 -11.17
N ASN A 477 -19.17 75.15 -10.89
CA ASN A 477 -19.95 74.08 -11.57
C ASN A 477 -21.03 73.49 -10.64
N ILE A 478 -22.28 73.94 -10.82
CA ILE A 478 -23.44 73.65 -9.95
C ILE A 478 -23.69 72.15 -9.77
N GLN A 479 -23.45 71.34 -10.77
CA GLN A 479 -23.66 69.87 -10.66
C GLN A 479 -22.58 69.18 -9.82
N ILE A 480 -21.34 69.62 -9.95
CA ILE A 480 -20.21 69.11 -9.18
C ILE A 480 -20.31 69.58 -7.73
N GLU A 481 -20.66 70.83 -7.55
CA GLU A 481 -20.89 71.43 -6.23
C GLU A 481 -21.97 70.70 -5.43
N THR A 482 -23.07 70.35 -6.07
CA THR A 482 -24.16 69.63 -5.41
C THR A 482 -23.75 68.23 -4.96
N LYS A 483 -23.04 67.44 -5.80
CA LYS A 483 -22.53 66.15 -5.47
C LYS A 483 -21.49 66.20 -4.36
N LEU A 484 -20.53 67.11 -4.43
CA LEU A 484 -19.49 67.30 -3.45
C LEU A 484 -20.01 67.80 -2.11
N LEU A 485 -20.95 68.75 -2.10
CA LEU A 485 -21.60 69.24 -0.90
C LEU A 485 -22.43 68.15 -0.22
N TYR A 486 -23.11 67.27 -0.99
CA TYR A 486 -23.85 66.17 -0.42
C TYR A 486 -22.90 65.19 0.26
N ARG A 487 -21.80 64.81 -0.35
CA ARG A 487 -20.79 63.91 0.23
C ARG A 487 -20.06 64.56 1.42
N LEU A 488 -19.70 65.83 1.36
CA LEU A 488 -19.14 66.55 2.51
C LEU A 488 -20.12 66.65 3.68
N LYS A 489 -21.42 66.82 3.43
CA LYS A 489 -22.46 66.77 4.47
C LYS A 489 -22.57 65.40 5.11
N GLU A 490 -22.47 64.33 4.34
CA GLU A 490 -22.45 62.97 4.92
C GLU A 490 -21.20 62.79 5.80
N ILE A 491 -20.07 63.28 5.41
CA ILE A 491 -18.81 63.23 6.16
C ILE A 491 -18.91 64.03 7.49
N VAL A 492 -19.47 65.22 7.46
CA VAL A 492 -19.62 66.08 8.65
C VAL A 492 -20.72 65.53 9.59
N LYS A 493 -21.68 64.79 9.09
CA LYS A 493 -22.77 64.24 9.86
C LYS A 493 -22.41 62.94 10.61
N ASN A 494 -21.36 62.29 10.18
CA ASN A 494 -20.86 61.02 10.75
C ASN A 494 -19.55 61.18 11.55
N ASN A 495 -19.06 62.42 11.73
CA ASN A 495 -18.10 62.87 12.73
C ASN A 495 -18.84 63.66 13.81
#